data_c9d0aa875bb02e8cc7da31f2c22261af
#
_entry.id   c9d0aa875bb02e8cc7da31f2c22261af
#
_cell.length_a   1.000
_cell.length_b   1.000
_cell.length_c   1.000
_cell.angle_alpha   90.00
_cell.angle_beta   90.00
_cell.angle_gamma   90.00
#
_symmetry.space_group_name_H-M   'P 1'
#
loop_
_entity.id
_entity.type
_entity.pdbx_description
1 polymer ?
#
loop_
_entity_poly.entity_id
_entity_poly.type
_entity_poly.pdbx_seq_one_letter_code
_entity_poly.pdbx_strand_id
1 'polypeptide(L)'
;MKKITLIFCITLIGIGLADTTKADVTEGNWIVRSGYTFLVPQLSNESLIEIEKYSMPTLSFSYLVTDNLAIEFLAGIPTSIDVNDRSMGTSSKLATFTPIAPNATLQYYFKPKDARFRPYIGAGLLYSSFHKEKAYGILEGATFRIDKSLDHLYQIGFDYAMNEKISLNLDVRKLKTSSSALATDLDRTIMGNNAPPQMRFAMDMQPVTVSLNVAWLFDSPKRANQR
;
A
#
# COMPACT_ATOMS: atom_id res chain seq x y z
N MET A 1 25.62 -0.26 -13.87
CA MET A 1 25.09 -0.90 -12.64
C MET A 1 25.40 0.02 -11.45
N LYS A 2 24.51 0.94 -11.09
CA LYS A 2 24.65 1.73 -9.86
C LYS A 2 23.72 1.15 -8.83
N LYS A 3 24.29 0.45 -7.84
CA LYS A 3 23.58 0.00 -6.65
C LYS A 3 23.17 1.26 -5.86
N ILE A 4 21.89 1.59 -5.88
CA ILE A 4 21.34 2.61 -4.99
C ILE A 4 21.20 1.93 -3.63
N THR A 5 22.22 2.08 -2.81
CA THR A 5 22.17 1.75 -1.38
C THR A 5 21.29 2.83 -0.74
N LEU A 6 20.04 2.47 -0.46
CA LEU A 6 19.14 3.32 0.31
C LEU A 6 19.61 3.30 1.77
N ILE A 7 20.54 4.20 2.09
CA ILE A 7 20.95 4.46 3.48
C ILE A 7 19.83 5.25 4.13
N PHE A 8 18.95 4.55 4.86
CA PHE A 8 18.03 5.15 5.79
C PHE A 8 18.86 5.68 6.98
N CYS A 9 19.32 6.93 6.89
CA CYS A 9 19.79 7.65 8.07
C CYS A 9 18.57 7.93 8.97
N ILE A 10 18.29 7.01 9.88
CA ILE A 10 17.46 7.29 11.05
C ILE A 10 18.30 8.19 11.95
N THR A 11 18.22 9.49 11.72
CA THR A 11 18.68 10.47 12.69
C THR A 11 17.68 10.40 13.84
N LEU A 12 17.99 9.62 14.87
CA LEU A 12 17.35 9.69 16.18
C LEU A 12 17.61 11.10 16.71
N ILE A 13 16.72 12.03 16.41
CA ILE A 13 16.66 13.29 17.11
C ILE A 13 16.23 12.93 18.54
N GLY A 14 17.18 12.96 19.45
CA GLY A 14 16.94 12.90 20.88
C GLY A 14 16.06 14.07 21.29
N ILE A 15 14.75 13.91 21.18
CA ILE A 15 13.79 14.83 21.80
C ILE A 15 13.81 14.52 23.28
N GLY A 16 14.26 15.51 24.06
CA GLY A 16 14.40 15.45 25.50
C GLY A 16 13.15 14.88 26.17
N LEU A 17 13.41 14.06 27.16
CA LEU A 17 12.44 13.45 28.06
C LEU A 17 11.71 14.53 28.85
N ALA A 18 10.66 15.11 28.28
CA ALA A 18 9.65 15.82 29.04
C ALA A 18 8.57 14.81 29.43
N ASP A 19 8.16 14.89 30.66
CA ASP A 19 7.25 14.03 31.40
C ASP A 19 5.95 13.71 30.64
N THR A 20 5.51 12.48 30.64
CA THR A 20 4.96 11.78 29.49
C THR A 20 3.53 11.34 29.77
N THR A 21 2.59 12.07 29.25
CA THR A 21 1.26 11.53 29.03
C THR A 21 1.33 10.40 27.99
N LYS A 22 1.07 9.18 28.45
CA LYS A 22 1.09 7.97 27.60
C LYS A 22 -0.31 7.75 27.02
N ALA A 23 -0.39 7.37 25.74
CA ALA A 23 -1.64 6.91 25.17
C ALA A 23 -2.04 5.58 25.82
N ASP A 24 -3.21 5.52 26.43
CA ASP A 24 -3.78 4.28 27.00
C ASP A 24 -4.68 3.61 25.92
N VAL A 25 -4.05 2.85 25.04
CA VAL A 25 -4.69 2.20 23.90
C VAL A 25 -5.29 0.86 24.31
N THR A 26 -6.57 0.85 24.65
CA THR A 26 -7.26 -0.31 25.23
C THR A 26 -8.27 -0.95 24.29
N GLU A 27 -8.73 -2.16 24.65
CA GLU A 27 -9.86 -2.83 24.02
C GLU A 27 -11.06 -1.89 23.81
N GLY A 28 -11.66 -1.96 22.62
CA GLY A 28 -12.77 -1.15 22.21
C GLY A 28 -12.41 0.24 21.66
N ASN A 29 -11.15 0.65 21.75
CA ASN A 29 -10.70 1.92 21.17
C ASN A 29 -10.57 1.82 19.66
N TRP A 30 -10.73 2.96 19.00
CA TRP A 30 -10.47 3.13 17.58
C TRP A 30 -9.20 3.94 17.36
N ILE A 31 -8.40 3.51 16.39
CA ILE A 31 -7.27 4.28 15.88
C ILE A 31 -7.57 4.64 14.44
N VAL A 32 -7.61 5.93 14.14
CA VAL A 32 -7.73 6.44 12.77
C VAL A 32 -6.36 6.94 12.33
N ARG A 33 -5.84 6.44 11.21
CA ARG A 33 -4.56 6.89 10.66
C ARG A 33 -4.76 7.53 9.31
N SER A 34 -4.12 8.66 9.10
CA SER A 34 -4.07 9.32 7.80
C SER A 34 -2.64 9.73 7.48
N GLY A 35 -2.23 9.58 6.24
CA GLY A 35 -0.88 9.91 5.81
C GLY A 35 -0.64 9.59 4.35
N TYR A 36 0.61 9.31 4.05
CA TYR A 36 1.06 8.98 2.70
C TYR A 36 1.69 7.60 2.66
N THR A 37 1.29 6.84 1.65
CA THR A 37 1.87 5.54 1.32
C THR A 37 2.67 5.66 0.03
N PHE A 38 3.92 5.22 0.11
CA PHE A 38 4.85 5.10 -1.02
C PHE A 38 4.86 3.65 -1.47
N LEU A 39 4.57 3.40 -2.73
CA LEU A 39 4.60 2.07 -3.32
C LEU A 39 5.86 1.91 -4.16
N VAL A 40 6.60 0.85 -3.88
CA VAL A 40 7.78 0.42 -4.62
C VAL A 40 7.42 -0.89 -5.32
N PRO A 41 7.15 -0.86 -6.65
CA PRO A 41 6.89 -2.07 -7.39
C PRO A 41 8.12 -2.97 -7.35
N GLN A 42 7.90 -4.27 -7.13
CA GLN A 42 8.94 -5.28 -7.33
C GLN A 42 8.53 -6.12 -8.53
N LEU A 43 9.17 -5.86 -9.66
CA LEU A 43 9.10 -6.67 -10.86
C LEU A 43 10.32 -7.60 -10.89
N SER A 44 10.20 -8.74 -11.55
CA SER A 44 11.35 -9.60 -11.82
C SER A 44 12.40 -8.82 -12.63
N ASN A 45 13.68 -9.10 -12.40
CA ASN A 45 14.80 -8.40 -13.07
C ASN A 45 14.79 -8.52 -14.61
N GLU A 46 14.02 -9.45 -15.17
CA GLU A 46 13.87 -9.69 -16.60
C GLU A 46 12.66 -8.96 -17.22
N SER A 47 11.98 -8.12 -16.47
CA SER A 47 10.79 -7.39 -16.94
C SER A 47 11.19 -6.34 -17.97
N LEU A 48 10.61 -6.44 -19.15
CA LEU A 48 10.75 -5.45 -20.23
C LEU A 48 9.93 -4.18 -19.97
N ILE A 49 9.12 -4.19 -18.91
CA ILE A 49 8.29 -3.06 -18.51
C ILE A 49 8.73 -2.50 -17.16
N GLU A 50 8.52 -1.22 -16.97
CA GLU A 50 8.72 -0.51 -15.70
C GLU A 50 7.40 0.07 -15.22
N ILE A 51 7.04 -0.23 -13.98
CA ILE A 51 5.97 0.44 -13.27
C ILE A 51 6.60 1.54 -12.42
N GLU A 52 6.15 2.77 -12.57
CA GLU A 52 6.68 3.89 -11.81
C GLU A 52 6.37 3.75 -10.32
N LYS A 53 7.32 4.24 -9.50
CA LYS A 53 7.06 4.43 -8.07
C LYS A 53 6.02 5.53 -7.91
N TYR A 54 5.04 5.30 -7.08
CA TYR A 54 4.03 6.31 -6.82
C TYR A 54 3.71 6.42 -5.33
N SER A 55 3.11 7.54 -4.98
CA SER A 55 2.62 7.79 -3.62
C SER A 55 1.17 8.20 -3.67
N MET A 56 0.44 7.86 -2.62
CA MET A 56 -0.97 8.20 -2.50
C MET A 56 -1.32 8.54 -1.05
N PRO A 57 -2.25 9.45 -0.82
CA PRO A 57 -2.87 9.62 0.48
C PRO A 57 -3.62 8.35 0.87
N THR A 58 -3.48 7.96 2.13
CA THR A 58 -4.16 6.78 2.69
C THR A 58 -4.88 7.12 3.97
N LEU A 59 -5.96 6.38 4.23
CA LEU A 59 -6.75 6.43 5.44
C LEU A 59 -6.94 5.01 5.95
N SER A 60 -6.73 4.79 7.25
CA SER A 60 -7.05 3.52 7.88
C SER A 60 -7.82 3.71 9.18
N PHE A 61 -8.59 2.68 9.50
CA PHE A 61 -9.39 2.55 10.72
C PHE A 61 -9.02 1.23 11.38
N SER A 62 -8.51 1.28 12.60
CA SER A 62 -8.21 0.09 13.39
C SER A 62 -9.10 0.05 14.62
N TYR A 63 -9.71 -1.10 14.86
CA TYR A 63 -10.47 -1.38 16.06
C TYR A 63 -9.71 -2.36 16.94
N LEU A 64 -9.47 -2.00 18.21
CA LEU A 64 -8.83 -2.88 19.16
C LEU A 64 -9.81 -3.89 19.72
N VAL A 65 -9.63 -5.14 19.31
CA VAL A 65 -10.42 -6.29 19.81
C VAL A 65 -9.96 -6.68 21.21
N THR A 66 -8.69 -6.51 21.49
CA THR A 66 -8.07 -6.62 22.81
C THR A 66 -6.99 -5.53 22.95
N ASP A 67 -6.35 -5.40 24.10
CA ASP A 67 -5.25 -4.46 24.30
C ASP A 67 -4.07 -4.69 23.35
N ASN A 68 -3.93 -5.91 22.79
CA ASN A 68 -2.82 -6.30 21.92
C ASN A 68 -3.26 -6.70 20.50
N LEU A 69 -4.56 -6.84 20.23
CA LEU A 69 -5.07 -7.32 18.95
C LEU A 69 -6.00 -6.28 18.33
N ALA A 70 -5.75 -5.91 17.09
CA ALA A 70 -6.58 -4.98 16.34
C ALA A 70 -6.92 -5.52 14.95
N ILE A 71 -8.11 -5.14 14.45
CA ILE A 71 -8.50 -5.31 13.05
C ILE A 71 -8.39 -3.94 12.39
N GLU A 72 -7.64 -3.85 11.30
CA GLU A 72 -7.47 -2.63 10.52
C GLU A 72 -8.10 -2.78 9.14
N PHE A 73 -8.74 -1.71 8.68
CA PHE A 73 -9.13 -1.49 7.28
C PHE A 73 -8.40 -0.28 6.74
N LEU A 74 -7.73 -0.45 5.59
CA LEU A 74 -7.00 0.62 4.92
C LEU A 74 -7.50 0.77 3.49
N ALA A 75 -7.66 2.03 3.07
CA ALA A 75 -7.90 2.41 1.69
C ALA A 75 -7.03 3.62 1.30
N GLY A 76 -6.60 3.65 0.05
CA GLY A 76 -5.89 4.78 -0.56
C GLY A 76 -6.80 5.54 -1.52
N ILE A 77 -6.47 6.80 -1.77
CA ILE A 77 -7.11 7.58 -2.84
C ILE A 77 -6.59 7.04 -4.18
N PRO A 78 -7.47 6.56 -5.08
CA PRO A 78 -7.05 5.99 -6.35
C PRO A 78 -6.23 6.98 -7.18
N THR A 79 -5.03 6.58 -7.55
CA THR A 79 -4.09 7.37 -8.35
C THR A 79 -3.70 6.56 -9.59
N SER A 80 -3.67 7.20 -10.75
CA SER A 80 -3.26 6.55 -12.00
C SER A 80 -1.77 6.27 -12.00
N ILE A 81 -1.38 5.11 -12.51
CA ILE A 81 -0.01 4.62 -12.59
C ILE A 81 0.34 4.42 -14.06
N ASP A 82 1.54 4.84 -14.44
CA ASP A 82 2.08 4.66 -15.76
C ASP A 82 2.95 3.40 -15.86
N VAL A 83 2.79 2.70 -16.96
CA VAL A 83 3.63 1.56 -17.34
C VAL A 83 4.45 1.98 -18.55
N ASN A 84 5.75 1.89 -18.43
CA ASN A 84 6.71 2.31 -19.46
C ASN A 84 7.46 1.11 -20.03
N ASP A 85 7.84 1.22 -21.30
CA ASP A 85 8.71 0.27 -22.00
C ASP A 85 10.17 0.53 -21.61
N ARG A 86 10.89 -0.56 -21.31
CA ARG A 86 12.33 -0.55 -21.06
C ARG A 86 13.14 -1.18 -22.20
N SER A 87 12.49 -1.84 -23.15
CA SER A 87 13.17 -2.66 -24.14
C SER A 87 14.03 -1.85 -25.11
N MET A 88 13.69 -0.59 -25.36
CA MET A 88 14.38 0.26 -26.33
C MET A 88 15.26 1.35 -25.74
N GLY A 89 15.52 1.33 -24.41
CA GLY A 89 16.34 2.33 -23.75
C GLY A 89 15.70 3.74 -23.66
N THR A 90 14.50 3.91 -24.18
CA THR A 90 13.68 5.10 -24.08
C THR A 90 12.42 4.74 -23.30
N SER A 91 12.19 5.43 -22.18
CA SER A 91 10.97 5.23 -21.39
C SER A 91 9.75 5.76 -22.15
N SER A 92 9.22 4.95 -23.07
CA SER A 92 7.97 5.28 -23.75
C SER A 92 6.79 4.67 -23.00
N LYS A 93 5.78 5.49 -22.78
CA LYS A 93 4.56 5.09 -22.09
C LYS A 93 3.79 4.05 -22.92
N LEU A 94 3.51 2.90 -22.31
CA LEU A 94 2.74 1.82 -22.93
C LEU A 94 1.29 1.77 -22.48
N ALA A 95 1.08 1.99 -21.17
CA ALA A 95 -0.26 1.91 -20.59
C ALA A 95 -0.39 2.80 -19.36
N THR A 96 -1.62 3.10 -19.00
CA THR A 96 -2.00 3.69 -17.70
C THR A 96 -3.16 2.91 -17.13
N PHE A 97 -3.17 2.73 -15.83
CA PHE A 97 -4.30 2.17 -15.10
C PHE A 97 -4.42 2.79 -13.70
N THR A 98 -5.60 2.68 -13.10
CA THR A 98 -5.87 3.19 -11.75
C THR A 98 -6.24 2.02 -10.85
N PRO A 99 -5.33 1.56 -9.95
CA PRO A 99 -5.64 0.52 -9.00
C PRO A 99 -6.51 1.03 -7.86
N ILE A 100 -7.45 0.21 -7.41
CA ILE A 100 -8.20 0.36 -6.17
C ILE A 100 -7.90 -0.90 -5.35
N ALA A 101 -7.24 -0.73 -4.22
CA ALA A 101 -6.66 -1.83 -3.45
C ALA A 101 -6.92 -1.71 -1.93
N PRO A 102 -8.21 -1.71 -1.49
CA PRO A 102 -8.52 -1.76 -0.07
C PRO A 102 -8.03 -3.07 0.53
N ASN A 103 -7.65 -3.01 1.80
CA ASN A 103 -7.19 -4.19 2.50
C ASN A 103 -7.66 -4.20 3.95
N ALA A 104 -7.74 -5.42 4.51
CA ALA A 104 -8.08 -5.68 5.89
C ALA A 104 -7.00 -6.54 6.53
N THR A 105 -6.52 -6.17 7.72
CA THR A 105 -5.45 -6.87 8.43
C THR A 105 -5.80 -7.09 9.89
N LEU A 106 -5.30 -8.20 10.41
CA LEU A 106 -5.23 -8.46 11.84
C LEU A 106 -3.83 -8.08 12.31
N GLN A 107 -3.76 -7.17 13.29
CA GLN A 107 -2.51 -6.64 13.86
C GLN A 107 -2.31 -7.17 15.27
N TYR A 108 -1.09 -7.58 15.60
CA TYR A 108 -0.69 -7.95 16.96
C TYR A 108 0.40 -7.02 17.46
N TYR A 109 0.12 -6.34 18.56
CA TYR A 109 1.00 -5.41 19.26
C TYR A 109 1.79 -6.11 20.35
N PHE A 110 3.12 -5.99 20.31
CA PHE A 110 4.02 -6.68 21.24
C PHE A 110 4.17 -6.01 22.60
N LYS A 111 3.81 -4.73 22.69
CA LYS A 111 4.00 -3.94 23.91
C LYS A 111 2.68 -3.63 24.61
N PRO A 112 2.73 -3.40 25.94
CA PRO A 112 1.54 -3.02 26.72
C PRO A 112 0.84 -1.79 26.12
N LYS A 113 -0.42 -1.64 26.48
CA LYS A 113 -1.31 -0.59 26.00
C LYS A 113 -0.82 0.85 26.31
N ASP A 114 -0.09 1.02 27.39
CA ASP A 114 0.47 2.29 27.89
C ASP A 114 1.92 2.54 27.41
N ALA A 115 2.47 1.65 26.58
CA ALA A 115 3.81 1.84 26.06
C ALA A 115 3.84 2.97 25.01
N ARG A 116 4.83 3.87 25.12
CA ARG A 116 5.04 4.96 24.16
C ARG A 116 5.39 4.47 22.77
N PHE A 117 6.14 3.37 22.68
CA PHE A 117 6.53 2.72 21.43
C PHE A 117 5.84 1.36 21.35
N ARG A 118 4.94 1.18 20.39
CA ARG A 118 4.13 -0.02 20.21
C ARG A 118 4.38 -0.65 18.83
N PRO A 119 5.39 -1.51 18.71
CA PRO A 119 5.61 -2.27 17.47
C PRO A 119 4.55 -3.34 17.31
N TYR A 120 4.20 -3.61 16.05
CA TYR A 120 3.24 -4.65 15.68
C TYR A 120 3.65 -5.39 14.40
N ILE A 121 3.08 -6.57 14.25
CA ILE A 121 3.04 -7.31 12.98
C ILE A 121 1.58 -7.51 12.60
N GLY A 122 1.34 -7.79 11.33
CA GLY A 122 -0.01 -8.09 10.84
C GLY A 122 0.01 -8.95 9.60
N ALA A 123 -1.13 -9.58 9.37
CA ALA A 123 -1.43 -10.31 8.15
C ALA A 123 -2.88 -10.08 7.76
N GLY A 124 -3.19 -10.16 6.48
CA GLY A 124 -4.54 -9.90 6.03
C GLY A 124 -4.78 -10.15 4.56
N LEU A 125 -5.89 -9.61 4.08
CA LEU A 125 -6.38 -9.76 2.73
C LEU A 125 -6.35 -8.43 2.01
N LEU A 126 -5.96 -8.47 0.73
CA LEU A 126 -5.90 -7.37 -0.21
C LEU A 126 -6.87 -7.68 -1.35
N TYR A 127 -7.86 -6.82 -1.55
CA TYR A 127 -8.69 -6.85 -2.75
C TYR A 127 -8.13 -5.86 -3.76
N SER A 128 -7.81 -6.32 -4.98
CA SER A 128 -7.30 -5.48 -6.06
C SER A 128 -8.29 -5.41 -7.20
N SER A 129 -8.58 -4.21 -7.66
CA SER A 129 -9.32 -3.95 -8.90
C SER A 129 -8.65 -2.82 -9.67
N PHE A 130 -8.80 -2.83 -10.98
CA PHE A 130 -8.13 -1.91 -11.87
C PHE A 130 -9.16 -1.21 -12.74
N HIS A 131 -8.93 0.07 -13.02
CA HIS A 131 -9.86 0.92 -13.75
C HIS A 131 -9.11 1.89 -14.65
N LYS A 132 -9.81 2.47 -15.63
CA LYS A 132 -9.30 3.49 -16.55
C LYS A 132 -8.05 3.03 -17.31
N GLU A 133 -8.04 1.76 -17.69
CA GLU A 133 -6.95 1.20 -18.50
C GLU A 133 -6.92 1.92 -19.85
N LYS A 134 -5.76 2.43 -20.24
CA LYS A 134 -5.52 3.05 -21.54
C LYS A 134 -4.21 2.57 -22.11
N ALA A 135 -4.21 2.28 -23.41
CA ALA A 135 -3.03 1.97 -24.19
C ALA A 135 -2.43 3.23 -24.82
N TYR A 136 -1.13 3.23 -25.01
CA TYR A 136 -0.37 4.31 -25.64
C TYR A 136 0.77 3.76 -26.51
N GLY A 137 1.31 4.61 -27.36
CA GLY A 137 2.50 4.29 -28.17
C GLY A 137 2.26 3.08 -29.07
N ILE A 138 3.13 2.07 -28.97
CA ILE A 138 3.04 0.86 -29.79
C ILE A 138 1.77 0.02 -29.52
N LEU A 139 1.11 0.25 -28.39
CA LEU A 139 -0.13 -0.44 -28.01
C LEU A 139 -1.37 0.42 -28.21
N GLU A 140 -1.23 1.61 -28.79
CA GLU A 140 -2.37 2.48 -29.09
C GLU A 140 -3.36 1.76 -30.03
N GLY A 141 -4.65 1.76 -29.66
CA GLY A 141 -5.70 1.00 -30.31
C GLY A 141 -6.06 -0.30 -29.61
N ALA A 142 -5.18 -0.84 -28.77
CA ALA A 142 -5.50 -2.01 -27.95
C ALA A 142 -6.41 -1.64 -26.77
N THR A 143 -7.24 -2.60 -26.37
CA THR A 143 -8.07 -2.53 -25.16
C THR A 143 -7.50 -3.47 -24.12
N PHE A 144 -7.30 -2.96 -22.87
CA PHE A 144 -6.82 -3.75 -21.75
C PHE A 144 -7.93 -3.97 -20.73
N ARG A 145 -7.98 -5.16 -20.18
CA ARG A 145 -8.80 -5.51 -19.03
C ARG A 145 -7.97 -6.30 -18.04
N ILE A 146 -7.87 -5.82 -16.81
CA ILE A 146 -7.16 -6.51 -15.75
C ILE A 146 -8.19 -7.13 -14.80
N ASP A 147 -8.06 -8.43 -14.55
CA ASP A 147 -8.97 -9.16 -13.67
C ASP A 147 -8.77 -8.71 -12.21
N LYS A 148 -9.86 -8.75 -11.46
CA LYS A 148 -9.83 -8.48 -10.02
C LYS A 148 -9.17 -9.65 -9.30
N SER A 149 -8.53 -9.38 -8.16
CA SER A 149 -7.93 -10.42 -7.33
C SER A 149 -8.20 -10.20 -5.85
N LEU A 150 -8.17 -11.28 -5.09
CA LEU A 150 -8.17 -11.29 -3.64
C LEU A 150 -6.95 -12.08 -3.17
N ASP A 151 -6.00 -11.38 -2.59
CA ASP A 151 -4.70 -11.91 -2.23
C ASP A 151 -4.40 -11.66 -0.75
N HIS A 152 -3.22 -12.08 -0.30
CA HIS A 152 -2.76 -11.86 1.06
C HIS A 152 -1.70 -10.76 1.13
N LEU A 153 -1.57 -10.19 2.31
CA LEU A 153 -0.52 -9.25 2.64
C LEU A 153 0.04 -9.50 4.03
N TYR A 154 1.25 -9.05 4.25
CA TYR A 154 1.91 -9.02 5.55
C TYR A 154 2.36 -7.62 5.85
N GLN A 155 2.35 -7.24 7.12
CA GLN A 155 2.80 -5.92 7.56
C GLN A 155 3.63 -5.99 8.82
N ILE A 156 4.49 -5.01 8.97
CA ILE A 156 5.24 -4.71 10.19
C ILE A 156 5.24 -3.20 10.37
N GLY A 157 5.05 -2.73 11.58
CA GLY A 157 5.04 -1.32 11.85
C GLY A 157 5.15 -1.00 13.32
N PHE A 158 5.03 0.28 13.64
CA PHE A 158 4.95 0.75 15.01
C PHE A 158 4.16 2.06 15.10
N ASP A 159 3.52 2.24 16.24
CA ASP A 159 2.96 3.51 16.68
C ASP A 159 3.87 4.11 17.77
N TYR A 160 4.21 5.40 17.64
CA TYR A 160 4.95 6.17 18.63
C TYR A 160 4.06 7.27 19.19
N ALA A 161 3.64 7.13 20.44
CA ALA A 161 2.75 8.08 21.10
C ALA A 161 3.45 9.44 21.32
N MET A 162 2.89 10.49 20.73
CA MET A 162 3.31 11.87 20.93
C MET A 162 2.62 12.45 22.17
N ASN A 163 1.37 12.08 22.38
CA ASN A 163 0.55 12.41 23.55
C ASN A 163 -0.53 11.34 23.75
N GLU A 164 -1.51 11.58 24.62
CA GLU A 164 -2.57 10.63 24.95
C GLU A 164 -3.45 10.23 23.73
N LYS A 165 -3.54 11.07 22.71
CA LYS A 165 -4.49 10.89 21.58
C LYS A 165 -3.82 10.85 20.21
N ILE A 166 -2.57 11.28 20.11
CA ILE A 166 -1.86 11.39 18.83
C ILE A 166 -0.61 10.56 18.85
N SER A 167 -0.43 9.76 17.80
CA SER A 167 0.78 8.96 17.57
C SER A 167 1.31 9.18 16.15
N LEU A 168 2.61 9.01 15.97
CA LEU A 168 3.22 8.84 14.67
C LEU A 168 3.28 7.35 14.35
N ASN A 169 2.96 6.98 13.13
CA ASN A 169 2.96 5.60 12.68
C ASN A 169 3.88 5.44 11.47
N LEU A 170 4.71 4.42 11.52
CA LEU A 170 5.44 3.89 10.38
C LEU A 170 4.96 2.45 10.13
N ASP A 171 4.59 2.18 8.89
CA ASP A 171 4.08 0.88 8.47
C ASP A 171 4.73 0.44 7.16
N VAL A 172 5.15 -0.80 7.09
CA VAL A 172 5.72 -1.44 5.89
C VAL A 172 4.88 -2.67 5.58
N ARG A 173 4.38 -2.76 4.35
CA ARG A 173 3.58 -3.90 3.89
C ARG A 173 4.23 -4.55 2.70
N LYS A 174 4.25 -5.87 2.70
CA LYS A 174 4.51 -6.69 1.53
C LYS A 174 3.17 -7.21 1.02
N LEU A 175 2.80 -6.76 -0.17
CA LEU A 175 1.56 -7.14 -0.82
C LEU A 175 1.84 -8.28 -1.80
N LYS A 176 0.84 -9.10 -2.08
CA LYS A 176 0.81 -9.99 -3.23
C LYS A 176 -0.40 -9.63 -4.07
N THR A 177 -0.24 -9.57 -5.38
CA THR A 177 -1.34 -9.39 -6.33
C THR A 177 -1.15 -10.37 -7.46
N SER A 178 -2.08 -11.31 -7.58
CA SER A 178 -2.09 -12.34 -8.62
C SER A 178 -3.29 -12.09 -9.52
N SER A 179 -3.06 -11.43 -10.64
CA SER A 179 -4.10 -11.06 -11.61
C SER A 179 -3.75 -11.57 -13.00
N SER A 180 -4.73 -11.55 -13.91
CA SER A 180 -4.52 -11.73 -15.34
C SER A 180 -4.91 -10.47 -16.08
N ALA A 181 -4.17 -10.12 -17.10
CA ALA A 181 -4.56 -9.08 -18.05
C ALA A 181 -4.93 -9.68 -19.40
N LEU A 182 -6.03 -9.20 -19.96
CA LEU A 182 -6.47 -9.50 -21.31
C LEU A 182 -6.27 -8.26 -22.16
N ALA A 183 -5.48 -8.39 -23.23
CA ALA A 183 -5.35 -7.41 -24.28
C ALA A 183 -6.19 -7.87 -25.47
N THR A 184 -7.02 -6.99 -26.02
CA THR A 184 -7.82 -7.21 -27.24
C THR A 184 -7.56 -6.09 -28.24
N ASP A 185 -8.06 -6.23 -29.45
CA ASP A 185 -7.89 -5.25 -30.55
C ASP A 185 -6.39 -4.99 -30.89
N LEU A 186 -5.53 -5.98 -30.71
CA LEU A 186 -4.09 -5.85 -30.99
C LEU A 186 -3.81 -5.66 -32.49
N ASP A 187 -4.70 -6.10 -33.35
CA ASP A 187 -4.71 -5.87 -34.78
C ASP A 187 -4.90 -4.40 -35.18
N ARG A 188 -5.44 -3.57 -34.26
CA ARG A 188 -5.59 -2.12 -34.43
C ARG A 188 -4.36 -1.32 -34.00
N THR A 189 -3.37 -1.98 -33.45
CA THR A 189 -2.09 -1.37 -33.08
C THR A 189 -1.16 -1.30 -34.30
N ILE A 190 0.02 -0.71 -34.09
CA ILE A 190 1.06 -0.71 -35.16
C ILE A 190 1.51 -2.10 -35.60
N MET A 191 1.21 -3.16 -34.83
CA MET A 191 1.51 -4.54 -35.18
C MET A 191 0.57 -5.06 -36.31
N GLY A 192 -0.58 -4.42 -36.48
CA GLY A 192 -1.56 -4.74 -37.53
C GLY A 192 -1.99 -6.21 -37.48
N ASN A 193 -2.32 -6.76 -38.66
CA ASN A 193 -2.80 -8.14 -38.82
C ASN A 193 -1.78 -9.23 -38.41
N ASN A 194 -0.55 -8.86 -38.05
CA ASN A 194 0.48 -9.79 -37.55
C ASN A 194 0.32 -10.07 -36.04
N ALA A 195 -0.48 -9.26 -35.33
CA ALA A 195 -0.77 -9.51 -33.95
C ALA A 195 -1.94 -10.49 -33.78
N PRO A 196 -1.90 -11.35 -32.74
CA PRO A 196 -3.07 -12.14 -32.38
C PRO A 196 -4.24 -11.21 -31.99
N PRO A 197 -5.49 -11.54 -32.32
CA PRO A 197 -6.63 -10.66 -32.01
C PRO A 197 -6.82 -10.42 -30.52
N GLN A 198 -6.33 -11.32 -29.69
CA GLN A 198 -6.32 -11.18 -28.21
C GLN A 198 -5.14 -11.94 -27.61
N MET A 199 -4.66 -11.45 -26.48
CA MET A 199 -3.61 -12.08 -25.68
C MET A 199 -3.93 -11.96 -24.20
N ARG A 200 -3.80 -13.06 -23.45
CA ARG A 200 -3.91 -13.07 -21.99
C ARG A 200 -2.53 -13.35 -21.38
N PHE A 201 -2.17 -12.60 -20.36
CA PHE A 201 -0.91 -12.78 -19.64
C PHE A 201 -1.12 -12.63 -18.13
N ALA A 202 -0.32 -13.35 -17.36
CA ALA A 202 -0.32 -13.25 -15.90
C ALA A 202 0.34 -11.95 -15.46
N MET A 203 -0.23 -11.33 -14.43
CA MET A 203 0.30 -10.14 -13.76
C MET A 203 0.50 -10.46 -12.28
N ASP A 204 1.62 -11.10 -11.97
CA ASP A 204 2.00 -11.40 -10.60
C ASP A 204 2.95 -10.31 -10.08
N MET A 205 2.51 -9.57 -9.09
CA MET A 205 3.29 -8.50 -8.47
C MET A 205 3.41 -8.71 -6.97
N GLN A 206 4.56 -8.33 -6.43
CA GLN A 206 4.82 -8.36 -4.98
C GLN A 206 5.31 -7.00 -4.49
N PRO A 207 4.54 -5.92 -4.64
CA PRO A 207 4.99 -4.60 -4.26
C PRO A 207 5.20 -4.49 -2.76
N VAL A 208 6.12 -3.62 -2.39
CA VAL A 208 6.32 -3.19 -1.00
C VAL A 208 5.80 -1.77 -0.86
N THR A 209 5.03 -1.52 0.19
CA THR A 209 4.59 -0.19 0.55
C THR A 209 5.22 0.26 1.85
N VAL A 210 5.53 1.55 1.93
CA VAL A 210 5.99 2.23 3.15
C VAL A 210 5.06 3.39 3.41
N SER A 211 4.45 3.43 4.57
CA SER A 211 3.48 4.47 4.95
C SER A 211 3.95 5.25 6.16
N LEU A 212 3.81 6.57 6.08
CA LEU A 212 4.01 7.50 7.18
C LEU A 212 2.67 8.14 7.51
N ASN A 213 2.21 7.96 8.74
CA ASN A 213 0.89 8.39 9.15
C ASN A 213 0.93 9.15 10.48
N VAL A 214 -0.05 10.04 10.64
CA VAL A 214 -0.51 10.50 11.95
C VAL A 214 -1.69 9.63 12.35
N ALA A 215 -1.69 9.17 13.59
CA ALA A 215 -2.73 8.33 14.16
C ALA A 215 -3.45 9.08 15.29
N TRP A 216 -4.76 9.00 15.28
CA TRP A 216 -5.62 9.55 16.34
C TRP A 216 -6.32 8.42 17.08
N LEU A 217 -6.23 8.45 18.40
CA LEU A 217 -6.90 7.52 19.29
C LEU A 217 -8.27 8.08 19.70
N PHE A 218 -9.30 7.28 19.51
CA PHE A 218 -10.67 7.56 19.94
C PHE A 218 -11.10 6.54 20.99
N ASP A 219 -11.59 7.05 22.12
CA ASP A 219 -12.05 6.22 23.23
C ASP A 219 -13.28 5.41 22.84
N SER A 220 -13.43 4.23 23.44
CA SER A 220 -14.64 3.43 23.31
C SER A 220 -15.86 4.21 23.86
N PRO A 221 -17.02 4.16 23.19
CA PRO A 221 -18.27 4.77 23.72
C PRO A 221 -18.65 4.29 25.11
N LYS A 222 -18.25 3.06 25.49
CA LYS A 222 -18.48 2.52 26.84
C LYS A 222 -17.72 3.26 27.95
N ARG A 223 -16.58 3.87 27.63
CA ARG A 223 -15.77 4.66 28.59
C ARG A 223 -16.18 6.14 28.64
N ALA A 224 -16.71 6.68 27.55
CA ALA A 224 -17.16 8.07 27.49
C ALA A 224 -18.30 8.35 28.49
N ASN A 225 -19.07 7.33 28.85
CA ASN A 225 -20.19 7.44 29.82
C ASN A 225 -19.76 7.18 31.29
N GLN A 226 -18.48 6.93 31.56
CA GLN A 226 -17.97 6.68 32.93
C GLN A 226 -17.05 7.80 33.45
N ARG A 227 -16.88 8.85 32.69
CA ARG A 227 -16.23 10.12 33.07
C ARG A 227 -17.29 11.23 33.17
#